data_d0a61d506fc8bfe44d234d1adb966b4b
#
_entry.id   d0a61d506fc8bfe44d234d1adb966b4b
#
_cell.length_a   1.000
_cell.length_b   1.000
_cell.length_c   1.000
_cell.angle_alpha   90.00
_cell.angle_beta   90.00
_cell.angle_gamma   90.00
#
_symmetry.space_group_name_H-M   'P 1'
#
loop_
_entity.id
_entity.type
_entity.pdbx_description
1 polymer ?
#
loop_
_entity_poly.entity_id
_entity_poly.type
_entity_poly.pdbx_seq_one_letter_code
_entity_poly.pdbx_strand_id
1 'polypeptide(L)'
;VLFDIDWQGTQQLQETAAPDVVKVFVLPPTAAELEKRLKSRAQDSDEVVTSRMGKASGEISHYPEYDYIIVNEVAADSLLQVQAILTAERLKRDRQTGLSDFVQTLRQAL
;
A
#
# COMPACT_ATOMS: atom_id res chain seq x y z
N VAL A 1 9.58 -7.72 -2.41
CA VAL A 1 8.65 -7.91 -3.55
C VAL A 1 7.44 -7.01 -3.38
N LEU A 2 7.08 -6.32 -4.44
CA LEU A 2 5.92 -5.43 -4.47
C LEU A 2 4.74 -6.14 -5.12
N PHE A 3 3.58 -6.14 -4.45
CA PHE A 3 2.34 -6.68 -4.98
C PHE A 3 1.33 -5.56 -5.22
N ASP A 4 0.66 -5.58 -6.37
CA ASP A 4 -0.49 -4.72 -6.68
C ASP A 4 -1.74 -5.60 -6.68
N ILE A 5 -2.41 -5.65 -5.54
CA ILE A 5 -3.51 -6.58 -5.29
C ILE A 5 -4.69 -5.88 -4.61
N ASP A 6 -5.87 -6.50 -4.70
CA ASP A 6 -7.07 -6.01 -4.04
C ASP A 6 -7.07 -6.36 -2.53
N TRP A 7 -8.12 -5.90 -1.83
CA TRP A 7 -8.25 -6.16 -0.40
C TRP A 7 -8.31 -7.66 -0.07
N GLN A 8 -8.99 -8.47 -0.87
CA GLN A 8 -9.09 -9.91 -0.65
C GLN A 8 -7.72 -10.58 -0.78
N GLY A 9 -6.95 -10.20 -1.81
CA GLY A 9 -5.59 -10.69 -1.99
C GLY A 9 -4.67 -10.28 -0.85
N THR A 10 -4.83 -9.06 -0.34
CA THR A 10 -4.09 -8.57 0.83
C THR A 10 -4.37 -9.41 2.06
N GLN A 11 -5.64 -9.77 2.30
CA GLN A 11 -6.01 -10.63 3.42
C GLN A 11 -5.38 -12.02 3.31
N GLN A 12 -5.41 -12.62 2.12
CA GLN A 12 -4.79 -13.92 1.88
C GLN A 12 -3.29 -13.89 2.11
N LEU A 13 -2.61 -12.84 1.63
CA LEU A 13 -1.17 -12.68 1.82
C LEU A 13 -0.82 -12.48 3.29
N GLN A 14 -1.63 -11.75 4.03
CA GLN A 14 -1.43 -11.54 5.46
C GLN A 14 -1.55 -12.84 6.26
N GLU A 15 -2.46 -13.73 5.89
CA GLU A 15 -2.60 -15.04 6.54
C GLU A 15 -1.35 -15.90 6.41
N THR A 16 -0.65 -15.79 5.28
CA THR A 16 0.52 -16.64 4.98
C THR A 16 1.85 -16.00 5.35
N ALA A 17 1.95 -14.67 5.41
CA ALA A 17 3.22 -13.96 5.57
C ALA A 17 3.09 -12.70 6.45
N ALA A 18 2.20 -12.71 7.44
CA ALA A 18 1.82 -11.54 8.23
C ALA A 18 2.99 -10.69 8.75
N PRO A 19 4.07 -11.26 9.34
CA PRO A 19 5.16 -10.42 9.88
C PRO A 19 5.94 -9.66 8.82
N ASP A 20 5.91 -10.12 7.58
CA ASP A 20 6.70 -9.59 6.48
C ASP A 20 5.90 -8.70 5.54
N VAL A 21 4.59 -8.53 5.78
CA VAL A 21 3.70 -7.77 4.91
C VAL A 21 3.56 -6.34 5.42
N VAL A 22 3.80 -5.38 4.53
CA VAL A 22 3.48 -3.96 4.74
C VAL A 22 2.38 -3.59 3.77
N LYS A 23 1.27 -3.08 4.29
CA LYS A 23 0.07 -2.79 3.52
C LYS A 23 -0.07 -1.29 3.31
N VAL A 24 -0.07 -0.89 2.05
CA VAL A 24 -0.23 0.51 1.63
C VAL A 24 -1.52 0.63 0.82
N PHE A 25 -2.40 1.53 1.22
CA PHE A 25 -3.62 1.83 0.48
C PHE A 25 -3.46 3.15 -0.26
N VAL A 26 -3.70 3.13 -1.55
CA VAL A 26 -3.64 4.32 -2.40
C VAL A 26 -5.06 4.77 -2.69
N LEU A 27 -5.41 5.97 -2.22
CA LEU A 27 -6.75 6.54 -2.38
C LEU A 27 -6.76 7.60 -3.49
N PRO A 28 -7.87 7.71 -4.25
CA PRO A 28 -8.06 8.87 -5.13
C PRO A 28 -8.31 10.12 -4.30
N PRO A 29 -8.00 11.32 -4.84
CA PRO A 29 -8.20 12.57 -4.09
C PRO A 29 -9.67 12.94 -3.93
N THR A 30 -10.53 12.55 -4.89
CA THR A 30 -11.97 12.82 -4.88
C THR A 30 -12.73 11.68 -5.55
N ALA A 31 -14.02 11.59 -5.26
CA ALA A 31 -14.91 10.64 -5.95
C ALA A 31 -15.02 10.94 -7.44
N ALA A 32 -15.02 12.21 -7.81
CA ALA A 32 -15.07 12.63 -9.22
C ALA A 32 -13.83 12.16 -9.99
N GLU A 33 -12.65 12.23 -9.38
CA GLU A 33 -11.42 11.76 -9.99
C GLU A 33 -11.43 10.23 -10.15
N LEU A 34 -11.93 9.51 -9.18
CA LEU A 34 -12.10 8.06 -9.27
C LEU A 34 -13.04 7.68 -10.41
N GLU A 35 -14.18 8.35 -10.51
CA GLU A 35 -15.14 8.12 -11.59
C GLU A 35 -14.51 8.36 -12.96
N LYS A 36 -13.77 9.46 -13.10
CA LYS A 36 -13.05 9.81 -14.33
C LYS A 36 -12.06 8.72 -14.73
N ARG A 37 -11.30 8.20 -13.78
CA ARG A 37 -10.33 7.14 -14.02
C ARG A 37 -11.00 5.84 -14.45
N LEU A 38 -12.12 5.48 -13.82
CA LEU A 38 -12.89 4.29 -14.19
C LEU A 38 -13.48 4.41 -15.59
N LYS A 39 -13.99 5.56 -15.95
CA LYS A 39 -14.55 5.81 -17.30
C LYS A 39 -13.47 5.74 -18.38
N SER A 40 -12.28 6.30 -18.12
CA SER A 40 -11.20 6.33 -19.12
C SER A 40 -10.54 4.97 -19.33
N ARG A 41 -10.55 4.10 -18.32
CA ARG A 41 -9.87 2.81 -18.39
C ARG A 41 -10.58 1.77 -19.24
N ALA A 42 -11.91 1.78 -19.24
CA ALA A 42 -12.65 0.60 -19.66
C ALA A 42 -13.60 0.84 -20.83
N GLN A 43 -13.85 2.08 -21.24
CA GLN A 43 -14.88 2.41 -22.25
C GLN A 43 -16.24 1.77 -21.91
N ASP A 44 -16.50 1.59 -20.61
CA ASP A 44 -17.68 0.88 -20.13
C ASP A 44 -18.89 1.78 -20.07
N SER A 45 -20.07 1.16 -20.01
CA SER A 45 -21.33 1.84 -19.81
C SER A 45 -21.37 2.52 -18.42
N ASP A 46 -22.25 3.52 -18.28
CA ASP A 46 -22.47 4.19 -17.00
C ASP A 46 -22.88 3.22 -15.88
N GLU A 47 -23.61 2.16 -16.23
CA GLU A 47 -24.03 1.14 -15.27
C GLU A 47 -22.83 0.37 -14.70
N VAL A 48 -21.87 0.03 -15.55
CA VAL A 48 -20.64 -0.68 -15.12
C VAL A 48 -19.80 0.25 -14.25
N VAL A 49 -19.67 1.52 -14.62
CA VAL A 49 -18.94 2.54 -13.83
C VAL A 49 -19.58 2.69 -12.45
N THR A 50 -20.91 2.80 -12.38
CA THR A 50 -21.64 2.88 -11.10
C THR A 50 -21.41 1.66 -10.24
N SER A 51 -21.41 0.46 -10.82
CA SER A 51 -21.13 -0.77 -10.10
C SER A 51 -19.71 -0.78 -9.54
N ARG A 52 -18.72 -0.33 -10.29
CA ARG A 52 -17.33 -0.23 -9.84
C ARG A 52 -17.13 0.82 -8.75
N MET A 53 -17.86 1.94 -8.84
CA MET A 53 -17.85 2.94 -7.77
C MET A 53 -18.37 2.38 -6.45
N GLY A 54 -19.43 1.56 -6.49
CA GLY A 54 -19.94 0.87 -5.31
C GLY A 54 -18.95 -0.09 -4.70
N LYS A 55 -18.24 -0.85 -5.53
CA LYS A 55 -17.17 -1.75 -5.07
C LYS A 55 -16.01 -0.98 -4.43
N ALA A 56 -15.62 0.14 -5.05
CA ALA A 56 -14.56 1.00 -4.51
C ALA A 56 -14.94 1.55 -3.13
N SER A 57 -16.19 1.94 -2.93
CA SER A 57 -16.67 2.38 -1.62
C SER A 57 -16.50 1.29 -0.57
N GLY A 58 -16.84 0.05 -0.91
CA GLY A 58 -16.66 -1.10 -0.02
C GLY A 58 -15.19 -1.34 0.32
N GLU A 59 -14.29 -1.28 -0.67
CA GLU A 59 -12.86 -1.44 -0.44
C GLU A 59 -12.28 -0.33 0.42
N ILE A 60 -12.68 0.92 0.17
CA ILE A 60 -12.22 2.08 0.93
C ILE A 60 -12.61 1.97 2.41
N SER A 61 -13.74 1.34 2.72
CA SER A 61 -14.18 1.14 4.11
C SER A 61 -13.17 0.31 4.94
N HIS A 62 -12.30 -0.45 4.29
CA HIS A 62 -11.27 -1.26 4.95
C HIS A 62 -9.97 -0.52 5.20
N TYR A 63 -9.92 0.80 5.00
CA TYR A 63 -8.69 1.57 5.18
C TYR A 63 -8.04 1.40 6.57
N PRO A 64 -8.77 1.18 7.67
CA PRO A 64 -8.13 0.98 8.98
C PRO A 64 -7.28 -0.28 9.08
N GLU A 65 -7.41 -1.21 8.14
CA GLU A 65 -6.65 -2.45 8.12
C GLU A 65 -5.28 -2.31 7.44
N TYR A 66 -4.98 -1.13 6.88
CA TYR A 66 -3.72 -0.85 6.18
C TYR A 66 -2.74 -0.12 7.07
N ASP A 67 -1.44 -0.33 6.81
CA ASP A 67 -0.37 0.29 7.59
C ASP A 67 -0.12 1.74 7.18
N TYR A 68 -0.30 2.05 5.90
CA TYR A 68 -0.06 3.37 5.31
C TYR A 68 -1.16 3.73 4.34
N ILE A 69 -1.50 5.01 4.31
CA ILE A 69 -2.48 5.56 3.38
C ILE A 69 -1.81 6.65 2.54
N ILE A 70 -1.92 6.54 1.24
CA ILE A 70 -1.45 7.55 0.30
C ILE A 70 -2.64 8.11 -0.46
N VAL A 71 -2.81 9.42 -0.44
CA VAL A 71 -3.81 10.10 -1.28
C VAL A 71 -3.11 10.51 -2.58
N ASN A 72 -3.51 9.91 -3.69
CA ASN A 72 -2.84 10.08 -4.97
C ASN A 72 -3.41 11.28 -5.74
N GLU A 73 -2.96 12.49 -5.39
CA GLU A 73 -3.29 13.71 -6.14
C GLU A 73 -2.34 13.91 -7.32
N VAL A 74 -1.04 13.83 -7.07
CA VAL A 74 0.03 13.96 -8.06
C VAL A 74 0.86 12.68 -8.05
N ALA A 75 0.95 12.00 -9.18
CA ALA A 75 1.60 10.70 -9.26
C ALA A 75 3.08 10.75 -8.82
N ALA A 76 3.79 11.82 -9.15
CA ALA A 76 5.19 11.98 -8.75
C ALA A 76 5.35 12.07 -7.22
N ASP A 77 4.45 12.78 -6.55
CA ASP A 77 4.45 12.90 -5.09
C ASP A 77 4.11 11.56 -4.43
N SER A 78 3.14 10.84 -4.98
CA SER A 78 2.76 9.51 -4.49
C SER A 78 3.93 8.53 -4.61
N LEU A 79 4.68 8.58 -5.70
CA LEU A 79 5.88 7.75 -5.88
C LEU A 79 6.93 8.04 -4.80
N LEU A 80 7.17 9.32 -4.52
CA LEU A 80 8.10 9.72 -3.45
C LEU A 80 7.64 9.20 -2.09
N GLN A 81 6.34 9.23 -1.82
CA GLN A 81 5.77 8.70 -0.58
C GLN A 81 5.96 7.18 -0.47
N VAL A 82 5.73 6.45 -1.55
CA VAL A 82 5.99 4.99 -1.58
C VAL A 82 7.48 4.70 -1.32
N GLN A 83 8.37 5.46 -1.94
CA GLN A 83 9.82 5.32 -1.72
C GLN A 83 10.20 5.62 -0.27
N ALA A 84 9.59 6.63 0.34
CA ALA A 84 9.81 6.96 1.75
C ALA A 84 9.37 5.82 2.68
N ILE A 85 8.21 5.22 2.41
CA ILE A 85 7.71 4.07 3.16
C ILE A 85 8.70 2.91 3.06
N LEU A 86 9.15 2.59 1.85
CA LEU A 86 10.09 1.50 1.62
C LEU A 86 11.40 1.72 2.37
N THR A 87 11.93 2.94 2.33
CA THR A 87 13.15 3.31 3.04
C THR A 87 12.96 3.17 4.55
N ALA A 88 11.87 3.70 5.09
CA ALA A 88 11.58 3.64 6.52
C ALA A 88 11.39 2.20 7.00
N GLU A 89 10.69 1.38 6.24
CA GLU A 89 10.46 -0.02 6.60
C GLU A 89 11.76 -0.83 6.62
N ARG A 90 12.67 -0.58 5.70
CA ARG A 90 13.99 -1.21 5.67
C ARG A 90 14.86 -0.84 6.86
N LEU A 91 14.64 0.32 7.47
CA LEU A 91 15.37 0.79 8.63
C LEU A 91 14.81 0.27 9.95
N LYS A 92 13.65 -0.33 9.95
CA LYS A 92 13.12 -0.95 11.17
C LYS A 92 14.08 -2.01 11.68
N ARG A 93 14.30 -2.01 13.00
CA ARG A 93 15.23 -2.91 13.67
C ARG A 93 15.00 -4.38 13.28
N ASP A 94 13.76 -4.83 13.29
CA ASP A 94 13.37 -6.22 13.02
C ASP A 94 13.50 -6.62 11.54
N ARG A 95 13.68 -5.64 10.64
CA ARG A 95 13.90 -5.90 9.21
C ARG A 95 15.37 -5.83 8.79
N GLN A 96 16.26 -5.39 9.67
CA GLN A 96 17.69 -5.28 9.37
C GLN A 96 18.38 -6.62 9.61
N THR A 97 18.79 -7.27 8.53
CA THR A 97 19.53 -8.53 8.60
C THR A 97 20.95 -8.26 9.08
N GLY A 98 21.47 -9.14 9.94
CA GLY A 98 22.83 -9.02 10.47
C GLY A 98 23.02 -7.92 11.51
N LEU A 99 21.96 -7.22 11.93
CA LEU A 99 22.07 -6.13 12.90
C LEU A 99 22.57 -6.63 14.26
N SER A 100 22.06 -7.77 14.72
CA SER A 100 22.46 -8.36 16.00
C SER A 100 23.95 -8.66 16.03
N ASP A 101 24.49 -9.27 14.98
CA ASP A 101 25.91 -9.60 14.86
C ASP A 101 26.76 -8.32 14.79
N PHE A 102 26.31 -7.33 14.04
CA PHE A 102 26.99 -6.04 13.97
C PHE A 102 27.07 -5.36 15.33
N VAL A 103 25.95 -5.29 16.05
CA VAL A 103 25.90 -4.69 17.39
C VAL A 103 26.82 -5.43 18.35
N GLN A 104 26.85 -6.74 18.30
CA GLN A 104 27.72 -7.55 19.17
C GLN A 104 29.20 -7.29 18.87
N THR A 105 29.58 -7.25 17.60
CA THR A 105 30.93 -6.90 17.19
C THR A 105 31.32 -5.51 17.67
N LEU A 106 30.42 -4.54 17.55
CA LEU A 106 30.66 -3.19 18.03
C LEU A 106 30.89 -3.15 19.55
N ARG A 107 30.04 -3.86 20.30
CA ARG A 107 30.17 -3.93 21.78
C ARG A 107 31.48 -4.57 22.21
N GLN A 108 31.96 -5.60 21.52
CA GLN A 108 33.22 -6.25 21.80
C GLN A 108 34.44 -5.35 21.56
N ALA A 109 34.31 -4.40 20.64
CA ALA A 109 35.38 -3.43 20.34
C ALA A 109 35.40 -2.22 21.30
N LEU A 110 34.38 -2.02 22.07
CA LEU A 110 34.27 -0.96 23.07
C LEU A 110 34.76 -1.45 24.43
#